data_d9c645fac135513e7e10f0a72e8e5358
#
_entry.id   d9c645fac135513e7e10f0a72e8e5358
#
_cell.length_a   1.000
_cell.length_b   1.000
_cell.length_c   1.000
_cell.angle_alpha   90.00
_cell.angle_beta   90.00
_cell.angle_gamma   90.00
#
_symmetry.space_group_name_H-M   'P 1'
#
loop_
_entity.id
_entity.type
_entity.pdbx_description
1 polymer ?
#
loop_
_entity_poly.entity_id
_entity_poly.type
_entity_poly.pdbx_seq_one_letter_code
_entity_poly.pdbx_strand_id
1 'polypeptide(L)'
;MFSELTRISHRLFVSNLTKSLTTIVSIGILYSVIAALIFITNGLGQTLKNYSNEINDGEVYLLSEYEGEDDDLIERRAKKYHGEKIELSKSQLDRYGITMNDSAVILKFTKLAQAEQYYNCKDTREFGYASDEYYITELFSQKISAKQTLENTKKEKIIPIIIILIIASMLIFVFVISHIISSDDKIIFMYRSLGATKKQIFFIYFSYIQEICFYVIIMMFIVGGIMAGLSKIWIDPYFTDWLLSYFPGGTNPKVSTLGFNKDFIYLFISLFASSFLSFLLCIDQFFTKKISQRIKGA
;
A
#
# COMPACT_ATOMS: atom_id res chain seq x y z
N MET A 1 34.87 -0.50 17.13
CA MET A 1 34.08 -1.58 17.72
C MET A 1 32.86 -1.94 16.85
N PHE A 2 31.94 -1.02 16.52
CA PHE A 2 30.79 -1.35 15.67
C PHE A 2 31.18 -1.79 14.24
N SER A 3 32.16 -1.16 13.60
CA SER A 3 32.65 -1.53 12.27
C SER A 3 33.27 -2.93 12.22
N GLU A 4 33.87 -3.38 13.33
CA GLU A 4 34.42 -4.74 13.42
C GLU A 4 33.32 -5.80 13.58
N LEU A 5 32.27 -5.50 14.36
CA LEU A 5 31.13 -6.40 14.52
C LEU A 5 30.36 -6.58 13.21
N THR A 6 30.16 -5.51 12.43
CA THR A 6 29.55 -5.61 11.09
C THR A 6 30.43 -6.40 10.11
N ARG A 7 31.77 -6.26 10.19
CA ARG A 7 32.69 -7.05 9.38
C ARG A 7 32.64 -8.53 9.71
N ILE A 8 32.49 -8.88 11.01
CA ILE A 8 32.32 -10.26 11.45
C ILE A 8 30.97 -10.80 10.96
N SER A 9 29.90 -10.02 11.06
CA SER A 9 28.58 -10.36 10.54
C SER A 9 28.62 -10.67 9.03
N HIS A 10 29.25 -9.82 8.24
CA HIS A 10 29.41 -10.04 6.80
C HIS A 10 30.21 -11.29 6.48
N ARG A 11 31.27 -11.58 7.22
CA ARG A 11 32.02 -12.86 7.07
C ARG A 11 31.13 -14.07 7.41
N LEU A 12 30.28 -13.97 8.43
CA LEU A 12 29.31 -15.02 8.79
C LEU A 12 28.31 -15.21 7.65
N PHE A 13 27.84 -14.13 7.03
CA PHE A 13 26.94 -14.17 5.88
C PHE A 13 27.59 -14.90 4.69
N VAL A 14 28.83 -14.58 4.35
CA VAL A 14 29.56 -15.21 3.24
C VAL A 14 29.89 -16.68 3.57
N SER A 15 30.28 -17.00 4.79
CA SER A 15 30.58 -18.40 5.20
C SER A 15 29.35 -19.30 5.18
N ASN A 16 28.16 -18.74 5.42
CA ASN A 16 26.88 -19.43 5.41
C ASN A 16 26.03 -19.07 4.15
N LEU A 17 26.69 -18.79 3.03
CA LEU A 17 26.05 -18.25 1.83
C LEU A 17 24.81 -19.05 1.39
N THR A 18 24.89 -20.38 1.36
CA THR A 18 23.77 -21.25 0.95
C THR A 18 22.55 -21.06 1.86
N LYS A 19 22.74 -21.02 3.17
CA LYS A 19 21.66 -20.80 4.15
C LYS A 19 21.07 -19.40 4.00
N SER A 20 21.96 -18.39 3.84
CA SER A 20 21.57 -17.00 3.63
C SER A 20 20.74 -16.84 2.36
N LEU A 21 21.17 -17.42 1.23
CA LEU A 21 20.44 -17.41 -0.03
C LEU A 21 19.09 -18.10 0.07
N THR A 22 19.01 -19.27 0.69
CA THR A 22 17.72 -19.96 0.90
C THR A 22 16.75 -19.09 1.71
N THR A 23 17.26 -18.41 2.73
CA THR A 23 16.46 -17.47 3.54
C THR A 23 15.98 -16.27 2.72
N ILE A 24 16.91 -15.64 1.97
CA ILE A 24 16.58 -14.50 1.10
C ILE A 24 15.50 -14.89 0.10
N VAL A 25 15.64 -16.05 -0.55
CA VAL A 25 14.66 -16.54 -1.53
C VAL A 25 13.30 -16.80 -0.87
N SER A 26 13.27 -17.51 0.26
CA SER A 26 12.01 -17.84 0.93
C SER A 26 11.22 -16.61 1.39
N ILE A 27 11.89 -15.68 2.06
CA ILE A 27 11.27 -14.45 2.54
C ILE A 27 11.05 -13.48 1.38
N GLY A 28 12.01 -13.40 0.44
CA GLY A 28 11.96 -12.55 -0.73
C GLY A 28 10.77 -12.87 -1.64
N ILE A 29 10.41 -14.12 -1.85
CA ILE A 29 9.21 -14.50 -2.61
C ILE A 29 7.96 -13.94 -1.95
N LEU A 30 7.78 -14.11 -0.64
CA LEU A 30 6.60 -13.57 0.07
C LEU A 30 6.50 -12.05 -0.06
N TYR A 31 7.60 -11.34 0.22
CA TYR A 31 7.63 -9.88 0.09
C TYR A 31 7.50 -9.42 -1.36
N SER A 32 7.95 -10.22 -2.34
CA SER A 32 7.72 -9.93 -3.77
C SER A 32 6.24 -10.01 -4.14
N VAL A 33 5.50 -10.98 -3.60
CA VAL A 33 4.04 -11.07 -3.79
C VAL A 33 3.34 -9.85 -3.17
N ILE A 34 3.72 -9.45 -1.95
CA ILE A 34 3.16 -8.26 -1.31
C ILE A 34 3.47 -7.00 -2.14
N ALA A 35 4.72 -6.85 -2.60
CA ALA A 35 5.12 -5.74 -3.44
C ALA A 35 4.35 -5.71 -4.77
N ALA A 36 4.15 -6.86 -5.42
CA ALA A 36 3.35 -6.95 -6.64
C ALA A 36 1.90 -6.49 -6.41
N LEU A 37 1.26 -6.90 -5.30
CA LEU A 37 -0.09 -6.43 -4.94
C LEU A 37 -0.13 -4.91 -4.73
N ILE A 38 0.88 -4.33 -4.08
CA ILE A 38 1.00 -2.88 -3.88
C ILE A 38 1.23 -2.17 -5.22
N PHE A 39 2.11 -2.68 -6.09
CA PHE A 39 2.34 -2.13 -7.43
C PHE A 39 1.05 -2.09 -8.24
N ILE A 40 0.34 -3.23 -8.31
CA ILE A 40 -0.90 -3.38 -9.06
C ILE A 40 -1.96 -2.41 -8.54
N THR A 41 -2.26 -2.41 -7.25
CA THR A 41 -3.31 -1.57 -6.67
C THR A 41 -3.04 -0.08 -6.87
N ASN A 42 -1.79 0.34 -6.73
CA ASN A 42 -1.40 1.73 -6.96
C ASN A 42 -1.41 2.09 -8.45
N GLY A 43 -1.00 1.16 -9.33
CA GLY A 43 -1.07 1.33 -10.78
C GLY A 43 -2.49 1.49 -11.30
N LEU A 44 -3.41 0.64 -10.83
CA LEU A 44 -4.84 0.74 -11.16
C LEU A 44 -5.46 2.04 -10.63
N GLY A 45 -5.09 2.47 -9.41
CA GLY A 45 -5.51 3.76 -8.87
C GLY A 45 -5.03 4.95 -9.69
N GLN A 46 -3.79 4.92 -10.18
CA GLN A 46 -3.26 5.95 -11.08
C GLN A 46 -3.96 5.92 -12.45
N THR A 47 -4.23 4.73 -12.99
CA THR A 47 -4.99 4.57 -14.24
C THR A 47 -6.38 5.18 -14.14
N LEU A 48 -7.12 4.85 -13.07
CA LEU A 48 -8.45 5.43 -12.84
C LEU A 48 -8.39 6.95 -12.74
N LYS A 49 -7.43 7.49 -11.99
CA LYS A 49 -7.24 8.94 -11.83
C LYS A 49 -6.97 9.62 -13.17
N ASN A 50 -6.02 9.10 -13.95
CA ASN A 50 -5.63 9.67 -15.23
C ASN A 50 -6.79 9.60 -16.22
N TYR A 51 -7.39 8.42 -16.36
CA TYR A 51 -8.52 8.21 -17.25
C TYR A 51 -9.72 9.12 -16.92
N SER A 52 -10.07 9.20 -15.63
CA SER A 52 -11.15 10.08 -15.20
C SER A 52 -10.86 11.58 -15.43
N ASN A 53 -9.59 11.98 -15.40
CA ASN A 53 -9.19 13.35 -15.69
C ASN A 53 -9.21 13.65 -17.20
N GLU A 54 -8.81 12.70 -18.05
CA GLU A 54 -8.89 12.83 -19.52
C GLU A 54 -10.34 13.03 -19.99
N ILE A 55 -11.30 12.30 -19.39
CA ILE A 55 -12.73 12.43 -19.75
C ILE A 55 -13.30 13.79 -19.33
N ASN A 56 -12.85 14.36 -18.21
CA ASN A 56 -13.41 15.58 -17.61
C ASN A 56 -12.48 16.79 -17.67
N ASP A 57 -11.45 16.80 -18.48
CA ASP A 57 -10.43 17.87 -18.51
C ASP A 57 -9.88 18.24 -17.11
N GLY A 58 -9.94 17.30 -16.15
CA GLY A 58 -9.52 17.48 -14.76
C GLY A 58 -10.52 18.21 -13.85
N GLU A 59 -11.62 18.71 -14.39
CA GLU A 59 -12.64 19.45 -13.65
C GLU A 59 -13.78 18.52 -13.18
N VAL A 60 -14.32 18.82 -12.00
CA VAL A 60 -15.43 18.05 -11.42
C VAL A 60 -16.64 18.95 -11.26
N TYR A 61 -17.76 18.53 -11.84
CA TYR A 61 -19.03 19.26 -11.76
C TYR A 61 -20.02 18.46 -10.89
N LEU A 62 -20.64 19.12 -9.95
CA LEU A 62 -21.75 18.59 -9.16
C LEU A 62 -23.01 19.36 -9.51
N LEU A 63 -24.10 18.64 -9.75
CA LEU A 63 -25.43 19.20 -9.80
C LEU A 63 -26.03 19.11 -8.41
N SER A 64 -26.41 20.23 -7.84
CA SER A 64 -27.13 20.31 -6.58
C SER A 64 -28.55 20.79 -6.90
N GLU A 65 -29.55 19.92 -6.75
CA GLU A 65 -30.95 20.31 -6.79
C GLU A 65 -31.41 20.61 -5.38
N TYR A 66 -32.17 21.67 -5.23
CA TYR A 66 -32.56 22.18 -3.94
C TYR A 66 -34.01 22.64 -3.92
N GLU A 67 -34.84 22.03 -3.10
CA GLU A 67 -36.15 22.56 -2.76
C GLU A 67 -36.04 23.43 -1.49
N GLY A 68 -35.90 24.75 -1.67
CA GLY A 68 -36.11 25.71 -0.58
C GLY A 68 -34.87 26.27 0.14
N GLU A 69 -33.65 26.03 -0.30
CA GLU A 69 -32.49 26.75 0.22
C GLU A 69 -32.05 27.94 -0.63
N ASP A 70 -31.43 28.89 0.07
CA ASP A 70 -30.82 30.07 -0.53
C ASP A 70 -29.58 29.66 -1.36
N ASP A 71 -29.56 30.03 -2.63
CA ASP A 71 -28.42 29.87 -3.56
C ASP A 71 -27.10 30.29 -2.88
N ASP A 72 -27.14 31.30 -2.02
CA ASP A 72 -26.02 31.83 -1.28
C ASP A 72 -25.42 30.81 -0.27
N LEU A 73 -26.24 29.95 0.30
CA LEU A 73 -25.76 28.90 1.23
C LEU A 73 -25.00 27.80 0.51
N ILE A 74 -25.51 27.38 -0.65
CA ILE A 74 -24.84 26.39 -1.51
C ILE A 74 -23.48 26.95 -1.95
N GLU A 75 -23.43 28.20 -2.39
CA GLU A 75 -22.20 28.85 -2.84
C GLU A 75 -21.18 29.01 -1.70
N ARG A 76 -21.59 29.43 -0.50
CA ARG A 76 -20.71 29.52 0.69
C ARG A 76 -20.15 28.17 1.07
N ARG A 77 -20.96 27.12 1.03
CA ARG A 77 -20.54 25.75 1.29
C ARG A 77 -19.56 25.25 0.24
N ALA A 78 -19.85 25.48 -1.04
CA ALA A 78 -18.95 25.13 -2.13
C ALA A 78 -17.58 25.84 -1.99
N LYS A 79 -17.57 27.14 -1.69
CA LYS A 79 -16.35 27.94 -1.47
C LYS A 79 -15.48 27.38 -0.33
N LYS A 80 -16.07 26.85 0.75
CA LYS A 80 -15.32 26.21 1.84
C LYS A 80 -14.48 25.02 1.35
N TYR A 81 -14.94 24.33 0.33
CA TYR A 81 -14.26 23.20 -0.30
C TYR A 81 -13.61 23.55 -1.65
N HIS A 82 -13.35 24.83 -1.87
CA HIS A 82 -12.76 25.35 -3.12
C HIS A 82 -13.58 25.03 -4.37
N GLY A 83 -14.90 24.96 -4.22
CA GLY A 83 -15.86 24.88 -5.32
C GLY A 83 -16.37 26.25 -5.73
N GLU A 84 -16.77 26.38 -6.97
CA GLU A 84 -17.35 27.59 -7.56
C GLU A 84 -18.70 27.28 -8.17
N LYS A 85 -19.67 28.18 -8.01
CA LYS A 85 -20.94 28.15 -8.77
C LYS A 85 -20.65 28.57 -10.19
N ILE A 86 -21.09 27.80 -11.17
CA ILE A 86 -20.91 28.11 -12.59
C ILE A 86 -22.20 27.90 -13.34
N GLU A 87 -22.31 28.61 -14.48
CA GLU A 87 -23.34 28.40 -15.48
C GLU A 87 -22.72 27.68 -16.69
N LEU A 88 -23.28 26.52 -17.04
CA LEU A 88 -22.86 25.77 -18.23
C LEU A 88 -23.74 26.18 -19.43
N SER A 89 -23.12 26.27 -20.60
CA SER A 89 -23.88 26.42 -21.84
C SER A 89 -24.71 25.20 -22.16
N LYS A 90 -25.79 25.36 -22.91
CA LYS A 90 -26.67 24.25 -23.31
C LYS A 90 -25.90 23.10 -23.97
N SER A 91 -24.90 23.42 -24.81
CA SER A 91 -24.05 22.42 -25.46
C SER A 91 -23.14 21.64 -24.48
N GLN A 92 -22.75 22.27 -23.38
CA GLN A 92 -21.98 21.57 -22.31
C GLN A 92 -22.90 20.72 -21.46
N LEU A 93 -24.10 21.18 -21.15
CA LEU A 93 -25.12 20.36 -20.44
C LEU A 93 -25.47 19.10 -21.22
N ASP A 94 -25.72 19.23 -22.53
CA ASP A 94 -26.00 18.09 -23.39
C ASP A 94 -24.81 17.12 -23.48
N ARG A 95 -23.58 17.64 -23.51
CA ARG A 95 -22.36 16.82 -23.52
C ARG A 95 -22.19 16.00 -22.25
N TYR A 96 -22.62 16.54 -21.10
CA TYR A 96 -22.54 15.87 -19.81
C TYR A 96 -23.82 15.10 -19.45
N GLY A 97 -24.83 15.10 -20.32
CA GLY A 97 -26.11 14.42 -20.05
C GLY A 97 -26.90 15.02 -18.88
N ILE A 98 -26.70 16.33 -18.62
CA ILE A 98 -27.33 17.04 -17.51
C ILE A 98 -28.64 17.63 -17.96
N THR A 99 -29.74 17.21 -17.33
CA THR A 99 -31.05 17.89 -17.42
C THR A 99 -31.15 18.87 -16.26
N MET A 100 -31.26 20.17 -16.58
CA MET A 100 -31.43 21.22 -15.56
C MET A 100 -32.90 21.42 -15.23
N ASN A 101 -33.21 21.41 -13.93
CA ASN A 101 -34.46 21.94 -13.39
C ASN A 101 -34.23 23.38 -12.92
N ASP A 102 -35.30 24.20 -12.81
CA ASP A 102 -35.18 25.60 -12.44
C ASP A 102 -34.53 25.87 -11.07
N SER A 103 -34.47 24.86 -10.22
CA SER A 103 -33.85 24.92 -8.89
C SER A 103 -32.45 24.28 -8.81
N ALA A 104 -31.85 23.97 -9.96
CA ALA A 104 -30.58 23.27 -9.98
C ALA A 104 -29.38 24.23 -10.07
N VAL A 105 -28.38 24.00 -9.23
CA VAL A 105 -27.12 24.75 -9.21
C VAL A 105 -25.96 23.84 -9.60
N ILE A 106 -25.12 24.31 -10.52
CA ILE A 106 -23.92 23.58 -10.92
C ILE A 106 -22.72 24.11 -10.15
N LEU A 107 -22.05 23.20 -9.48
CA LEU A 107 -20.81 23.46 -8.74
C LEU A 107 -19.62 22.84 -9.47
N LYS A 108 -18.58 23.62 -9.67
CA LYS A 108 -17.32 23.20 -10.27
C LYS A 108 -16.25 23.06 -9.20
N PHE A 109 -15.53 21.94 -9.22
CA PHE A 109 -14.37 21.69 -8.37
C PHE A 109 -13.14 21.38 -9.23
N THR A 110 -11.99 21.89 -8.82
CA THR A 110 -10.73 21.63 -9.53
C THR A 110 -10.14 20.24 -9.22
N LYS A 111 -10.60 19.62 -8.13
CA LYS A 111 -10.10 18.29 -7.69
C LYS A 111 -11.26 17.41 -7.22
N LEU A 112 -11.20 16.15 -7.62
CA LEU A 112 -12.16 15.13 -7.17
C LEU A 112 -12.26 15.04 -5.63
N ALA A 113 -11.12 15.14 -4.92
CA ALA A 113 -11.10 15.09 -3.46
C ALA A 113 -11.90 16.22 -2.80
N GLN A 114 -11.94 17.41 -3.42
CA GLN A 114 -12.72 18.53 -2.93
C GLN A 114 -14.22 18.29 -3.13
N ALA A 115 -14.60 17.78 -4.30
CA ALA A 115 -15.99 17.40 -4.58
C ALA A 115 -16.48 16.28 -3.64
N GLU A 116 -15.62 15.28 -3.35
CA GLU A 116 -15.95 14.23 -2.38
C GLU A 116 -16.10 14.78 -0.96
N GLN A 117 -15.25 15.70 -0.53
CA GLN A 117 -15.38 16.35 0.77
C GLN A 117 -16.68 17.15 0.87
N TYR A 118 -17.01 17.90 -0.16
CA TYR A 118 -18.27 18.62 -0.25
C TYR A 118 -19.47 17.67 -0.18
N TYR A 119 -19.44 16.59 -0.96
CA TYR A 119 -20.49 15.58 -1.01
C TYR A 119 -20.68 14.87 0.34
N ASN A 120 -19.60 14.52 1.02
CA ASN A 120 -19.64 13.84 2.31
C ASN A 120 -19.99 14.79 3.48
N CYS A 121 -20.00 16.10 3.26
CA CYS A 121 -20.32 17.11 4.27
C CYS A 121 -21.83 17.29 4.53
N LYS A 122 -22.67 16.45 3.91
CA LYS A 122 -24.13 16.46 4.10
C LYS A 122 -24.58 16.49 5.56
N ASP A 123 -23.84 15.82 6.44
CA ASP A 123 -24.19 15.60 7.84
C ASP A 123 -23.66 16.65 8.80
N THR A 124 -22.93 17.67 8.32
CA THR A 124 -22.40 18.66 9.27
C THR A 124 -23.44 19.72 9.55
N ARG A 125 -23.97 19.67 10.76
CA ARG A 125 -24.89 20.64 11.38
C ARG A 125 -24.42 22.12 11.34
N GLU A 126 -23.21 22.38 10.81
CA GLU A 126 -22.64 23.72 10.66
C GLU A 126 -23.40 24.60 9.66
N PHE A 127 -24.15 24.04 8.73
CA PHE A 127 -24.76 24.78 7.61
C PHE A 127 -26.29 24.76 7.57
N GLY A 128 -26.98 24.38 8.64
CA GLY A 128 -28.43 24.28 8.65
C GLY A 128 -28.97 22.99 8.01
N TYR A 129 -30.28 22.91 7.82
CA TYR A 129 -30.94 21.73 7.24
C TYR A 129 -30.48 21.53 5.79
N ALA A 130 -29.63 20.53 5.58
CA ALA A 130 -29.34 20.05 4.22
C ALA A 130 -30.56 19.25 3.76
N SER A 131 -31.19 19.65 2.66
CA SER A 131 -32.14 18.77 2.01
C SER A 131 -31.39 17.58 1.39
N ASP A 132 -32.03 16.42 1.32
CA ASP A 132 -31.37 15.15 1.08
C ASP A 132 -30.95 14.87 -0.38
N GLU A 133 -31.10 15.83 -1.29
CA GLU A 133 -30.95 15.57 -2.72
C GLU A 133 -29.81 16.34 -3.37
N TYR A 134 -28.58 15.82 -3.20
CA TYR A 134 -27.45 16.20 -4.04
C TYR A 134 -27.37 15.24 -5.23
N TYR A 135 -27.64 15.75 -6.43
CA TYR A 135 -27.40 14.99 -7.64
C TYR A 135 -25.98 15.26 -8.13
N ILE A 136 -25.18 14.22 -8.07
CA ILE A 136 -23.92 14.21 -8.81
C ILE A 136 -24.30 13.89 -10.25
N THR A 137 -23.76 14.67 -11.22
CA THR A 137 -23.96 14.32 -12.62
C THR A 137 -23.55 12.87 -12.83
N GLU A 138 -24.23 12.15 -13.71
CA GLU A 138 -24.04 10.73 -13.92
C GLU A 138 -22.56 10.37 -14.06
N LEU A 139 -21.81 11.17 -14.80
CA LEU A 139 -20.38 11.01 -14.98
C LEU A 139 -19.58 11.14 -13.67
N PHE A 140 -19.98 12.02 -12.74
CA PHE A 140 -19.29 12.18 -11.45
C PHE A 140 -19.71 11.17 -10.43
N SER A 141 -20.96 10.78 -10.42
CA SER A 141 -21.45 9.66 -9.63
C SER A 141 -20.66 8.41 -9.97
N GLN A 142 -20.47 8.15 -11.26
CA GLN A 142 -19.68 7.04 -11.78
C GLN A 142 -18.21 7.13 -11.34
N LYS A 143 -17.59 8.31 -11.42
CA LYS A 143 -16.20 8.56 -11.02
C LYS A 143 -15.99 8.32 -9.51
N ILE A 144 -16.88 8.85 -8.68
CA ILE A 144 -16.83 8.67 -7.22
C ILE A 144 -17.07 7.19 -6.89
N SER A 145 -18.08 6.59 -7.49
CA SER A 145 -18.43 5.18 -7.30
C SER A 145 -17.28 4.25 -7.73
N ALA A 146 -16.66 4.48 -8.88
CA ALA A 146 -15.51 3.72 -9.34
C ALA A 146 -14.34 3.82 -8.35
N LYS A 147 -14.03 5.02 -7.86
CA LYS A 147 -12.97 5.23 -6.86
C LYS A 147 -13.28 4.53 -5.55
N GLN A 148 -14.50 4.68 -5.03
CA GLN A 148 -14.93 4.01 -3.80
C GLN A 148 -14.88 2.49 -3.93
N THR A 149 -15.32 1.94 -5.06
CA THR A 149 -15.26 0.50 -5.33
C THR A 149 -13.82 0.00 -5.33
N LEU A 150 -12.88 0.72 -5.95
CA LEU A 150 -11.48 0.36 -5.95
C LEU A 150 -10.87 0.44 -4.55
N GLU A 151 -11.16 1.50 -3.78
CA GLU A 151 -10.70 1.66 -2.39
C GLU A 151 -11.28 0.60 -1.46
N ASN A 152 -12.55 0.28 -1.60
CA ASN A 152 -13.20 -0.78 -0.82
C ASN A 152 -12.60 -2.15 -1.16
N THR A 153 -12.37 -2.45 -2.44
CA THR A 153 -11.68 -3.68 -2.86
C THR A 153 -10.27 -3.75 -2.25
N LYS A 154 -9.53 -2.64 -2.23
CA LYS A 154 -8.23 -2.57 -1.56
C LYS A 154 -8.36 -2.87 -0.07
N LYS A 155 -9.30 -2.23 0.62
CA LYS A 155 -9.48 -2.39 2.08
C LYS A 155 -9.99 -3.77 2.47
N GLU A 156 -10.99 -4.29 1.77
CA GLU A 156 -11.69 -5.51 2.16
C GLU A 156 -10.99 -6.79 1.69
N LYS A 157 -10.30 -6.73 0.54
CA LYS A 157 -9.69 -7.92 -0.06
C LYS A 157 -8.17 -7.90 0.00
N ILE A 158 -7.54 -6.81 -0.43
CA ILE A 158 -6.08 -6.76 -0.61
C ILE A 158 -5.35 -6.60 0.72
N ILE A 159 -5.78 -5.67 1.58
CA ILE A 159 -5.12 -5.43 2.87
C ILE A 159 -5.13 -6.68 3.78
N PRO A 160 -6.24 -7.43 3.92
CA PRO A 160 -6.21 -8.67 4.70
C PRO A 160 -5.23 -9.71 4.17
N ILE A 161 -5.13 -9.87 2.84
CA ILE A 161 -4.15 -10.77 2.22
C ILE A 161 -2.72 -10.33 2.57
N ILE A 162 -2.42 -9.03 2.46
CA ILE A 162 -1.11 -8.48 2.82
C ILE A 162 -0.79 -8.77 4.30
N ILE A 163 -1.74 -8.55 5.21
CA ILE A 163 -1.56 -8.83 6.64
C ILE A 163 -1.24 -10.31 6.87
N ILE A 164 -1.98 -11.23 6.24
CA ILE A 164 -1.74 -12.68 6.35
C ILE A 164 -0.33 -13.01 5.86
N LEU A 165 0.11 -12.46 4.73
CA LEU A 165 1.45 -12.69 4.18
C LEU A 165 2.55 -12.13 5.10
N ILE A 166 2.33 -10.97 5.74
CA ILE A 166 3.26 -10.41 6.73
C ILE A 166 3.37 -11.34 7.95
N ILE A 167 2.26 -11.86 8.46
CA ILE A 167 2.26 -12.81 9.57
C ILE A 167 3.01 -14.10 9.17
N ALA A 168 2.73 -14.62 7.98
CA ALA A 168 3.42 -15.81 7.47
C ALA A 168 4.93 -15.55 7.34
N SER A 169 5.34 -14.37 6.85
CA SER A 169 6.76 -14.02 6.76
C SER A 169 7.42 -13.93 8.14
N MET A 170 6.72 -13.41 9.15
CA MET A 170 7.22 -13.37 10.53
C MET A 170 7.47 -14.78 11.08
N LEU A 171 6.56 -15.73 10.85
CA LEU A 171 6.74 -17.13 11.26
C LEU A 171 7.96 -17.78 10.58
N ILE A 172 8.15 -17.51 9.28
CA ILE A 172 9.33 -17.98 8.55
C ILE A 172 10.60 -17.34 9.11
N PHE A 173 10.61 -16.05 9.44
CA PHE A 173 11.75 -15.42 10.12
C PHE A 173 12.07 -16.09 11.44
N VAL A 174 11.08 -16.36 12.30
CA VAL A 174 11.27 -17.06 13.58
C VAL A 174 11.93 -18.44 13.34
N PHE A 175 11.38 -19.20 12.38
CA PHE A 175 11.92 -20.53 12.06
C PHE A 175 13.38 -20.46 11.56
N VAL A 176 13.65 -19.56 10.63
CA VAL A 176 14.97 -19.39 10.03
C VAL A 176 15.99 -18.92 11.06
N ILE A 177 15.65 -17.89 11.86
CA ILE A 177 16.52 -17.38 12.91
C ILE A 177 16.83 -18.46 13.94
N SER A 178 15.81 -19.20 14.39
CA SER A 178 15.98 -20.32 15.30
C SER A 178 16.90 -21.41 14.73
N HIS A 179 16.75 -21.72 13.43
CA HIS A 179 17.60 -22.69 12.75
C HIS A 179 19.07 -22.21 12.63
N ILE A 180 19.28 -20.93 12.28
CA ILE A 180 20.62 -20.34 12.19
C ILE A 180 21.30 -20.41 13.56
N ILE A 181 20.62 -19.97 14.63
CA ILE A 181 21.15 -19.98 15.99
C ILE A 181 21.52 -21.42 16.40
N SER A 182 20.66 -22.40 16.15
CA SER A 182 20.91 -23.80 16.50
C SER A 182 22.07 -24.40 15.71
N SER A 183 22.24 -24.01 14.44
CA SER A 183 23.34 -24.53 13.62
C SER A 183 24.70 -23.90 13.98
N ASP A 184 24.67 -22.67 14.49
CA ASP A 184 25.88 -21.92 14.84
C ASP A 184 26.25 -22.01 16.33
N ASP A 185 25.66 -22.96 17.07
CA ASP A 185 25.91 -23.14 18.49
C ASP A 185 27.41 -23.25 18.84
N LYS A 186 28.19 -23.94 17.99
CA LYS A 186 29.65 -24.08 18.19
C LYS A 186 30.38 -22.75 18.01
N ILE A 187 29.97 -21.97 17.04
CA ILE A 187 30.53 -20.61 16.72
C ILE A 187 30.22 -19.66 17.86
N ILE A 188 28.96 -19.66 18.32
CA ILE A 188 28.52 -18.83 19.46
C ILE A 188 29.32 -19.19 20.72
N PHE A 189 29.52 -20.48 20.97
CA PHE A 189 30.33 -20.95 22.10
C PHE A 189 31.78 -20.47 21.99
N MET A 190 32.40 -20.58 20.81
CA MET A 190 33.76 -20.07 20.54
C MET A 190 33.88 -18.57 20.81
N TYR A 191 32.94 -17.74 20.34
CA TYR A 191 32.95 -16.34 20.66
C TYR A 191 32.86 -16.04 22.16
N ARG A 192 32.03 -16.82 22.89
CA ARG A 192 31.92 -16.67 24.34
C ARG A 192 33.17 -17.10 25.09
N SER A 193 33.86 -18.14 24.65
CA SER A 193 35.14 -18.60 25.26
C SER A 193 36.27 -17.57 25.00
N LEU A 194 36.21 -16.84 23.92
CA LEU A 194 37.11 -15.74 23.60
C LEU A 194 36.73 -14.40 24.32
N GLY A 195 35.73 -14.43 25.23
CA GLY A 195 35.34 -13.27 26.04
C GLY A 195 34.31 -12.35 25.40
N ALA A 196 33.68 -12.75 24.30
CA ALA A 196 32.62 -11.94 23.69
C ALA A 196 31.41 -11.82 24.64
N THR A 197 30.94 -10.61 24.85
CA THR A 197 29.78 -10.30 25.67
C THR A 197 28.49 -10.72 24.94
N LYS A 198 27.42 -10.94 25.70
CA LYS A 198 26.10 -11.24 25.17
C LYS A 198 25.64 -10.18 24.16
N LYS A 199 25.91 -8.90 24.45
CA LYS A 199 25.55 -7.77 23.56
C LYS A 199 26.29 -7.84 22.23
N GLN A 200 27.57 -8.21 22.23
CA GLN A 200 28.35 -8.32 21.00
C GLN A 200 27.84 -9.46 20.10
N ILE A 201 27.52 -10.62 20.68
CA ILE A 201 26.94 -11.74 19.93
C ILE A 201 25.57 -11.34 19.36
N PHE A 202 24.73 -10.68 20.17
CA PHE A 202 23.46 -10.15 19.73
C PHE A 202 23.64 -9.24 18.49
N PHE A 203 24.55 -8.27 18.54
CA PHE A 203 24.77 -7.36 17.43
C PHE A 203 25.33 -8.04 16.17
N ILE A 204 26.16 -9.06 16.29
CA ILE A 204 26.65 -9.84 15.15
C ILE A 204 25.50 -10.49 14.41
N TYR A 205 24.65 -11.24 15.11
CA TYR A 205 23.52 -11.95 14.49
C TYR A 205 22.40 -11.00 14.06
N PHE A 206 22.17 -9.91 14.78
CA PHE A 206 21.23 -8.89 14.36
C PHE A 206 21.67 -8.24 13.05
N SER A 207 22.95 -7.83 12.94
CA SER A 207 23.51 -7.29 11.69
C SER A 207 23.42 -8.29 10.53
N TYR A 208 23.67 -9.57 10.80
CA TYR A 208 23.53 -10.64 9.82
C TYR A 208 22.09 -10.73 9.26
N ILE A 209 21.09 -10.62 10.12
CA ILE A 209 19.68 -10.63 9.70
C ILE A 209 19.33 -9.36 8.93
N GLN A 210 19.85 -8.20 9.34
CA GLN A 210 19.61 -6.95 8.59
C GLN A 210 20.25 -6.99 7.19
N GLU A 211 21.39 -7.66 7.03
CA GLU A 211 22.00 -7.88 5.72
C GLU A 211 21.12 -8.77 4.83
N ILE A 212 20.51 -9.82 5.37
CA ILE A 212 19.48 -10.62 4.68
C ILE A 212 18.31 -9.74 4.25
N CYS A 213 17.77 -8.89 5.15
CA CYS A 213 16.66 -7.98 4.83
C CYS A 213 17.00 -7.03 3.67
N PHE A 214 18.24 -6.57 3.60
CA PHE A 214 18.69 -5.72 2.49
C PHE A 214 18.58 -6.44 1.13
N TYR A 215 19.03 -7.69 1.03
CA TYR A 215 18.89 -8.48 -0.20
C TYR A 215 17.43 -8.85 -0.49
N VAL A 216 16.61 -9.07 0.53
CA VAL A 216 15.16 -9.26 0.38
C VAL A 216 14.51 -8.02 -0.25
N ILE A 217 14.92 -6.81 0.14
CA ILE A 217 14.42 -5.56 -0.48
C ILE A 217 14.74 -5.52 -1.97
N ILE A 218 15.97 -5.83 -2.36
CA ILE A 218 16.36 -5.85 -3.77
C ILE A 218 15.50 -6.86 -4.55
N MET A 219 15.38 -8.08 -4.02
CA MET A 219 14.56 -9.13 -4.63
C MET A 219 13.09 -8.73 -4.73
N MET A 220 12.54 -8.13 -3.69
CA MET A 220 11.17 -7.65 -3.62
C MET A 220 10.83 -6.67 -4.75
N PHE A 221 11.71 -5.70 -5.03
CA PHE A 221 11.48 -4.75 -6.11
C PHE A 221 11.62 -5.38 -7.49
N ILE A 222 12.65 -6.20 -7.69
CA ILE A 222 12.90 -6.83 -9.00
C ILE A 222 11.78 -7.83 -9.31
N VAL A 223 11.60 -8.83 -8.44
CA VAL A 223 10.65 -9.91 -8.67
C VAL A 223 9.20 -9.40 -8.56
N GLY A 224 8.90 -8.56 -7.55
CA GLY A 224 7.58 -7.96 -7.39
C GLY A 224 7.19 -7.06 -8.56
N GLY A 225 8.13 -6.27 -9.09
CA GLY A 225 7.93 -5.47 -10.29
C GLY A 225 7.69 -6.31 -11.55
N ILE A 226 8.46 -7.39 -11.74
CA ILE A 226 8.25 -8.35 -12.83
C ILE A 226 6.87 -9.01 -12.72
N MET A 227 6.48 -9.48 -11.53
CA MET A 227 5.17 -10.08 -11.30
C MET A 227 4.03 -9.11 -11.58
N ALA A 228 4.14 -7.85 -11.13
CA ALA A 228 3.17 -6.81 -11.42
C ALA A 228 3.10 -6.48 -12.91
N GLY A 229 4.23 -6.43 -13.60
CA GLY A 229 4.31 -6.23 -15.04
C GLY A 229 3.65 -7.36 -15.85
N LEU A 230 3.93 -8.61 -15.47
CA LEU A 230 3.34 -9.78 -16.13
C LEU A 230 1.84 -9.89 -15.85
N SER A 231 1.38 -9.52 -14.65
CA SER A 231 -0.04 -9.53 -14.30
C SER A 231 -0.89 -8.59 -15.17
N LYS A 232 -0.26 -7.59 -15.81
CA LYS A 232 -0.92 -6.69 -16.74
C LYS A 232 -1.67 -7.46 -17.86
N ILE A 233 -1.08 -8.52 -18.38
CA ILE A 233 -1.66 -9.33 -19.47
C ILE A 233 -3.06 -9.84 -19.09
N TRP A 234 -3.26 -10.18 -17.81
CA TRP A 234 -4.52 -10.70 -17.29
C TRP A 234 -5.44 -9.60 -16.77
N ILE A 235 -4.88 -8.56 -16.16
CA ILE A 235 -5.65 -7.49 -15.50
C ILE A 235 -6.18 -6.48 -16.52
N ASP A 236 -5.41 -6.16 -17.56
CA ASP A 236 -5.74 -5.13 -18.57
C ASP A 236 -7.15 -5.29 -19.15
N PRO A 237 -7.54 -6.44 -19.74
CA PRO A 237 -8.87 -6.58 -20.33
C PRO A 237 -9.98 -6.40 -19.27
N TYR A 238 -9.86 -7.05 -18.10
CA TYR A 238 -10.89 -6.95 -17.07
C TYR A 238 -11.02 -5.57 -16.48
N PHE A 239 -9.90 -4.88 -16.26
CA PHE A 239 -9.92 -3.53 -15.71
C PHE A 239 -10.38 -2.50 -16.73
N THR A 240 -10.07 -2.70 -18.00
CA THR A 240 -10.58 -1.89 -19.11
C THR A 240 -12.10 -2.02 -19.21
N ASP A 241 -12.63 -3.23 -19.25
CA ASP A 241 -14.07 -3.48 -19.30
C ASP A 241 -14.78 -2.89 -18.07
N TRP A 242 -14.18 -3.04 -16.90
CA TRP A 242 -14.67 -2.45 -15.67
C TRP A 242 -14.70 -0.92 -15.73
N LEU A 243 -13.64 -0.26 -16.22
CA LEU A 243 -13.60 1.19 -16.39
C LEU A 243 -14.64 1.66 -17.41
N LEU A 244 -14.78 0.98 -18.55
CA LEU A 244 -15.75 1.33 -19.57
C LEU A 244 -17.20 1.14 -19.11
N SER A 245 -17.46 0.24 -18.15
CA SER A 245 -18.78 0.10 -17.54
C SER A 245 -19.16 1.31 -16.68
N TYR A 246 -18.18 2.00 -16.09
CA TYR A 246 -18.41 3.24 -15.35
C TYR A 246 -18.41 4.48 -16.28
N PHE A 247 -17.67 4.43 -17.38
CA PHE A 247 -17.49 5.55 -18.29
C PHE A 247 -17.87 5.15 -19.73
N PRO A 248 -19.17 4.95 -20.01
CA PRO A 248 -19.61 4.55 -21.33
C PRO A 248 -19.28 5.65 -22.36
N GLY A 249 -18.71 5.25 -23.50
CA GLY A 249 -18.30 6.16 -24.56
C GLY A 249 -16.89 6.74 -24.44
N GLY A 250 -16.15 6.35 -23.40
CA GLY A 250 -14.73 6.69 -23.26
C GLY A 250 -13.84 5.93 -24.23
N THR A 251 -12.63 6.44 -24.45
CA THR A 251 -11.59 5.74 -25.23
C THR A 251 -10.97 4.63 -24.37
N ASN A 252 -10.31 3.66 -25.02
CA ASN A 252 -9.65 2.58 -24.26
C ASN A 252 -8.59 3.13 -23.30
N PRO A 253 -8.67 2.83 -22.00
CA PRO A 253 -7.70 3.31 -21.01
C PRO A 253 -6.34 2.66 -21.19
N LYS A 254 -5.27 3.40 -20.95
CA LYS A 254 -3.92 2.82 -20.85
C LYS A 254 -3.71 2.30 -19.42
N VAL A 255 -4.00 1.01 -19.21
CA VAL A 255 -3.87 0.40 -17.89
C VAL A 255 -2.39 0.28 -17.48
N SER A 256 -2.08 0.75 -16.28
CA SER A 256 -0.79 0.56 -15.62
C SER A 256 -0.95 -0.35 -14.41
N THR A 257 -0.10 -1.36 -14.29
CA THR A 257 0.00 -2.23 -13.11
C THR A 257 1.22 -1.89 -12.26
N LEU A 258 2.01 -0.88 -12.67
CA LEU A 258 3.18 -0.42 -11.94
C LEU A 258 2.90 0.97 -11.38
N GLY A 259 2.56 1.03 -10.11
CA GLY A 259 2.34 2.28 -9.38
C GLY A 259 3.21 2.38 -8.14
N PHE A 260 3.98 3.47 -8.03
CA PHE A 260 4.75 3.78 -6.83
C PHE A 260 3.97 4.73 -5.93
N ASN A 261 3.90 4.42 -4.64
CA ASN A 261 3.26 5.24 -3.62
C ASN A 261 3.97 5.04 -2.26
N LYS A 262 3.59 5.85 -1.26
CA LYS A 262 4.05 5.74 0.16
C LYS A 262 3.74 4.37 0.80
N ASP A 263 2.88 3.56 0.22
CA ASP A 263 2.58 2.20 0.71
C ASP A 263 3.85 1.32 0.79
N PHE A 264 4.87 1.58 -0.05
CA PHE A 264 6.18 0.91 0.03
C PHE A 264 6.95 1.22 1.31
N ILE A 265 6.75 2.41 1.91
CA ILE A 265 7.37 2.77 3.19
C ILE A 265 6.85 1.82 4.28
N TYR A 266 5.54 1.55 4.29
CA TYR A 266 4.95 0.59 5.24
C TYR A 266 5.47 -0.83 5.01
N LEU A 267 5.73 -1.20 3.77
CA LEU A 267 6.31 -2.50 3.44
C LEU A 267 7.74 -2.64 3.99
N PHE A 268 8.58 -1.61 3.86
CA PHE A 268 9.91 -1.59 4.48
C PHE A 268 9.81 -1.69 6.01
N ILE A 269 8.96 -0.86 6.62
CA ILE A 269 8.75 -0.90 8.07
C ILE A 269 8.31 -2.29 8.51
N SER A 270 7.39 -2.94 7.78
CA SER A 270 6.91 -4.28 8.10
C SER A 270 8.02 -5.34 8.02
N LEU A 271 8.91 -5.27 7.03
CA LEU A 271 10.04 -6.19 6.88
C LEU A 271 11.00 -6.08 8.08
N PHE A 272 11.43 -4.84 8.40
CA PHE A 272 12.34 -4.62 9.52
C PHE A 272 11.69 -4.93 10.87
N ALA A 273 10.42 -4.59 11.07
CA ALA A 273 9.67 -4.92 12.27
C ALA A 273 9.50 -6.43 12.44
N SER A 274 9.14 -7.15 11.36
CA SER A 274 9.02 -8.61 11.39
C SER A 274 10.35 -9.29 11.72
N SER A 275 11.45 -8.84 11.11
CA SER A 275 12.78 -9.38 11.39
C SER A 275 13.21 -9.11 12.83
N PHE A 276 12.97 -7.90 13.34
CA PHE A 276 13.32 -7.51 14.71
C PHE A 276 12.49 -8.27 15.76
N LEU A 277 11.16 -8.34 15.58
CA LEU A 277 10.28 -9.08 16.49
C LEU A 277 10.63 -10.57 16.51
N SER A 278 10.86 -11.17 15.33
CA SER A 278 11.26 -12.57 15.23
C SER A 278 12.60 -12.82 15.92
N PHE A 279 13.54 -11.88 15.80
CA PHE A 279 14.81 -11.98 16.49
C PHE A 279 14.66 -11.88 18.01
N LEU A 280 13.81 -10.99 18.51
CA LEU A 280 13.50 -10.88 19.94
C LEU A 280 12.89 -12.18 20.50
N LEU A 281 11.98 -12.81 19.75
CA LEU A 281 11.38 -14.09 20.14
C LEU A 281 12.41 -15.25 20.23
N CYS A 282 13.47 -15.18 19.43
CA CYS A 282 14.53 -16.17 19.45
C CYS A 282 15.68 -15.84 20.41
N ILE A 283 15.67 -14.65 21.05
CA ILE A 283 16.80 -14.17 21.86
C ILE A 283 17.14 -15.08 23.03
N ASP A 284 16.14 -15.68 23.66
CA ASP A 284 16.34 -16.59 24.78
C ASP A 284 17.11 -17.86 24.39
N GLN A 285 17.02 -18.28 23.12
CA GLN A 285 17.76 -19.44 22.62
C GLN A 285 19.28 -19.20 22.64
N PHE A 286 19.73 -17.93 22.52
CA PHE A 286 21.16 -17.59 22.65
C PHE A 286 21.69 -17.78 24.08
N PHE A 287 20.81 -17.71 25.10
CA PHE A 287 21.24 -17.51 26.48
C PHE A 287 20.81 -18.60 27.44
N THR A 288 19.77 -19.38 27.14
CA THR A 288 19.18 -20.37 28.06
C THR A 288 19.82 -21.76 28.03
N LYS A 289 20.49 -22.15 26.94
CA LYS A 289 21.21 -23.42 26.93
C LYS A 289 22.43 -23.33 27.84
N LYS A 290 22.34 -23.95 29.02
CA LYS A 290 23.44 -24.03 29.98
C LYS A 290 24.65 -24.71 29.34
N ILE A 291 25.84 -24.14 29.58
CA ILE A 291 27.13 -24.68 29.13
C ILE A 291 27.30 -26.18 29.50
N SER A 292 26.72 -26.61 30.63
CA SER A 292 26.76 -27.97 31.11
C SER A 292 25.99 -29.02 30.27
N GLN A 293 24.97 -28.58 29.51
CA GLN A 293 24.22 -29.49 28.62
C GLN A 293 24.90 -29.71 27.28
N ARG A 294 25.78 -28.77 26.88
CA ARG A 294 26.51 -28.82 25.60
C ARG A 294 27.76 -29.66 25.66
N ILE A 295 28.34 -29.82 26.84
CA ILE A 295 29.53 -30.68 27.06
C ILE A 295 29.14 -32.16 27.07
N LYS A 296 27.89 -32.52 27.41
CA LYS A 296 27.41 -33.91 27.45
C LYS A 296 26.95 -34.46 26.08
N GLY A 297 26.92 -33.64 25.04
CA GLY A 297 26.53 -34.04 23.69
C GLY A 297 27.66 -33.96 22.64
N ALA A 298 28.90 -33.76 23.08
CA ALA A 298 30.14 -33.86 22.30
C ALA A 298 30.90 -35.08 22.78
#